data_da90928761f829aa75fefdf6a2d7f686
#
_entry.id   da90928761f829aa75fefdf6a2d7f686
#
_cell.length_a   1.000
_cell.length_b   1.000
_cell.length_c   1.000
_cell.angle_alpha   90.00
_cell.angle_beta   90.00
_cell.angle_gamma   90.00
#
_symmetry.space_group_name_H-M   'P 1'
#
loop_
_entity.id
_entity.type
_entity.pdbx_description
1 polymer ?
#
loop_
_entity_poly.entity_id
_entity_poly.type
_entity_poly.pdbx_seq_one_letter_code
_entity_poly.pdbx_strand_id
1 'polypeptide(L)'
;MENVYNELFIARQKSLQFAISEHDEQSGSRIGGYAPAYFDDEKIAEHDLQEYVYYISIGADLLPNILGSEISIFIPKDFRAYNRNCAYPHFPLKCIMHTPSLRGKNEAICNKYIMSKQLVSKGINNDIEEVEDVDNPDEILLEPIYGNKIGGTPALLQDE
;
A
#
# COMPACT_ATOMS: atom_id res chain seq x y z
N MET A 1 -1.52 -0.04 31.96
CA MET A 1 -0.72 -0.18 30.72
C MET A 1 -1.08 -1.43 29.91
N GLU A 2 -1.37 -2.56 30.54
CA GLU A 2 -1.77 -3.79 29.84
C GLU A 2 -3.03 -3.65 28.96
N ASN A 3 -4.05 -2.91 29.38
CA ASN A 3 -5.31 -2.78 28.64
C ASN A 3 -5.16 -2.04 27.28
N VAL A 4 -4.26 -1.07 27.19
CA VAL A 4 -4.09 -0.28 25.95
C VAL A 4 -3.41 -1.11 24.85
N TYR A 5 -2.49 -2.00 25.23
CA TYR A 5 -1.85 -2.90 24.26
C TYR A 5 -2.81 -3.97 23.76
N ASN A 6 -3.65 -4.50 24.61
CA ASN A 6 -4.67 -5.49 24.23
C ASN A 6 -5.73 -4.88 23.30
N GLU A 7 -6.20 -3.65 23.55
CA GLU A 7 -7.15 -2.97 22.67
C GLU A 7 -6.53 -2.66 21.30
N LEU A 8 -5.28 -2.20 21.24
CA LEU A 8 -4.55 -1.97 19.99
C LEU A 8 -4.30 -3.27 19.22
N PHE A 9 -4.01 -4.36 19.90
CA PHE A 9 -3.83 -5.67 19.29
C PHE A 9 -5.14 -6.20 18.69
N ILE A 10 -6.24 -6.11 19.45
CA ILE A 10 -7.58 -6.49 18.97
C ILE A 10 -8.02 -5.65 17.78
N ALA A 11 -7.75 -4.34 17.78
CA ALA A 11 -8.07 -3.46 16.67
C ALA A 11 -7.30 -3.77 15.37
N ARG A 12 -6.16 -4.47 15.46
CA ARG A 12 -5.30 -4.83 14.32
C ARG A 12 -5.51 -6.26 13.83
N GLN A 13 -6.43 -7.02 14.40
CA GLN A 13 -6.69 -8.41 14.02
C GLN A 13 -7.30 -8.59 12.62
N LYS A 14 -7.72 -7.51 11.99
CA LYS A 14 -8.32 -7.56 10.65
C LYS A 14 -7.58 -6.66 9.69
N SER A 15 -7.41 -7.13 8.47
CA SER A 15 -6.86 -6.37 7.36
C SER A 15 -7.73 -6.53 6.12
N LEU A 16 -7.72 -5.50 5.26
CA LEU A 16 -8.20 -5.62 3.89
C LEU A 16 -7.10 -6.31 3.09
N GLN A 17 -7.36 -7.53 2.66
CA GLN A 17 -6.45 -8.30 1.82
C GLN A 17 -6.76 -8.06 0.35
N PHE A 18 -5.74 -8.02 -0.50
CA PHE A 18 -5.90 -7.85 -1.94
C PHE A 18 -4.87 -8.66 -2.72
N ALA A 19 -5.21 -8.93 -3.97
CA ALA A 19 -4.31 -9.56 -4.95
C ALA A 19 -3.91 -8.56 -6.03
N ILE A 20 -2.73 -8.77 -6.60
CA ILE A 20 -2.31 -8.10 -7.83
C ILE A 20 -2.82 -8.96 -8.99
N SER A 21 -3.69 -8.39 -9.83
CA SER A 21 -4.27 -9.06 -10.99
C SER A 21 -3.23 -9.23 -12.10
N GLU A 22 -3.43 -10.23 -12.95
CA GLU A 22 -2.70 -10.33 -14.24
C GLU A 22 -3.20 -9.30 -15.27
N HIS A 23 -4.37 -8.71 -15.05
CA HIS A 23 -4.98 -7.72 -15.93
C HIS A 23 -4.62 -6.30 -15.55
N ASP A 24 -4.65 -5.43 -16.55
CA ASP A 24 -4.45 -4.00 -16.43
C ASP A 24 -5.76 -3.28 -16.81
N GLU A 25 -6.31 -2.55 -15.84
CA GLU A 25 -7.55 -1.80 -16.02
C GLU A 25 -7.28 -0.29 -16.06
N GLN A 26 -8.20 0.45 -16.71
CA GLN A 26 -8.08 1.90 -16.86
C GLN A 26 -8.49 2.67 -15.60
N SER A 27 -9.24 2.04 -14.71
CA SER A 27 -9.82 2.65 -13.50
C SER A 27 -9.67 1.75 -12.28
N GLY A 28 -9.98 2.27 -11.11
CA GLY A 28 -9.91 1.55 -9.84
C GLY A 28 -8.50 1.47 -9.27
N SER A 29 -8.37 0.68 -8.22
CA SER A 29 -7.09 0.52 -7.52
C SER A 29 -6.07 -0.22 -8.38
N ARG A 30 -4.86 0.34 -8.48
CA ARG A 30 -3.82 -0.17 -9.38
C ARG A 30 -2.41 0.16 -8.89
N ILE A 31 -1.44 -0.61 -9.33
CA ILE A 31 -0.02 -0.42 -9.04
C ILE A 31 0.76 -0.25 -10.34
N GLY A 32 1.77 0.61 -10.34
CA GLY A 32 2.72 0.79 -11.44
C GLY A 32 2.17 1.48 -12.69
N GLY A 33 3.02 1.65 -13.70
CA GLY A 33 2.69 2.32 -14.95
C GLY A 33 2.40 3.80 -14.79
N TYR A 34 1.40 4.28 -15.51
CA TYR A 34 0.98 5.69 -15.50
C TYR A 34 0.13 6.01 -14.26
N ALA A 35 0.38 7.16 -13.66
CA ALA A 35 -0.45 7.72 -12.61
C ALA A 35 -1.88 8.02 -13.12
N PRO A 36 -2.85 8.23 -12.21
CA PRO A 36 -4.17 8.74 -12.56
C PRO A 36 -4.12 10.02 -13.39
N ALA A 37 -5.06 10.21 -14.30
CA ALA A 37 -5.15 11.40 -15.16
C ALA A 37 -5.31 12.71 -14.37
N TYR A 38 -5.74 12.62 -13.10
CA TYR A 38 -5.71 13.76 -12.19
C TYR A 38 -4.32 14.43 -12.14
N PHE A 39 -3.25 13.67 -12.31
CA PHE A 39 -1.86 14.17 -12.27
C PHE A 39 -1.28 14.48 -13.65
N ASP A 40 -2.10 14.47 -14.68
CA ASP A 40 -1.72 15.06 -15.96
C ASP A 40 -1.64 16.60 -15.80
N ASP A 41 -0.94 17.26 -16.72
CA ASP A 41 -0.79 18.72 -16.75
C ASP A 41 -0.02 19.32 -15.54
N GLU A 42 -0.53 20.39 -14.94
CA GLU A 42 0.18 21.22 -13.96
C GLU A 42 0.27 20.61 -12.55
N LYS A 43 -0.42 19.51 -12.27
CA LYS A 43 -0.50 18.90 -10.94
C LYS A 43 0.84 18.38 -10.40
N ILE A 44 1.80 18.11 -11.27
CA ILE A 44 3.16 17.74 -10.86
C ILE A 44 3.82 18.85 -10.06
N ALA A 45 3.71 20.08 -10.53
CA ALA A 45 4.29 21.23 -9.85
C ALA A 45 3.49 21.58 -8.58
N GLU A 46 2.15 21.52 -8.65
CA GLU A 46 1.27 21.78 -7.51
C GLU A 46 1.57 20.86 -6.31
N HIS A 47 1.86 19.58 -6.56
CA HIS A 47 2.14 18.59 -5.53
C HIS A 47 3.64 18.30 -5.34
N ASP A 48 4.52 19.07 -5.97
CA ASP A 48 5.97 18.92 -5.87
C ASP A 48 6.43 17.48 -6.19
N LEU A 49 6.00 16.96 -7.36
CA LEU A 49 6.23 15.59 -7.80
C LEU A 49 7.38 15.42 -8.81
N GLN A 50 8.19 16.46 -9.06
CA GLN A 50 9.25 16.44 -10.07
C GLN A 50 10.27 15.30 -9.84
N GLU A 51 10.57 15.01 -8.56
CA GLU A 51 11.53 13.99 -8.13
C GLU A 51 10.86 12.67 -7.70
N TYR A 52 9.59 12.48 -8.09
CA TYR A 52 8.81 11.33 -7.71
C TYR A 52 8.32 10.53 -8.92
N VAL A 53 8.07 9.24 -8.69
CA VAL A 53 7.34 8.37 -9.63
C VAL A 53 6.12 7.78 -8.95
N TYR A 54 5.09 7.55 -9.72
CA TYR A 54 3.87 6.89 -9.27
C TYR A 54 4.17 5.46 -8.80
N TYR A 55 3.55 5.07 -7.70
CA TYR A 55 3.68 3.73 -7.16
C TYR A 55 2.35 2.97 -7.18
N ILE A 56 1.33 3.49 -6.52
CA ILE A 56 0.06 2.80 -6.30
C ILE A 56 -1.08 3.81 -6.13
N SER A 57 -2.26 3.44 -6.60
CA SER A 57 -3.52 4.12 -6.27
C SER A 57 -4.48 3.16 -5.60
N ILE A 58 -5.18 3.66 -4.60
CA ILE A 58 -6.17 2.96 -3.80
C ILE A 58 -7.47 3.73 -3.89
N GLY A 59 -8.48 3.14 -4.49
CA GLY A 59 -9.80 3.69 -4.65
C GLY A 59 -10.84 3.05 -3.73
N ALA A 60 -12.11 3.42 -3.91
CA ALA A 60 -13.24 2.90 -3.13
C ALA A 60 -13.50 1.40 -3.38
N ASP A 61 -12.97 0.83 -4.45
CA ASP A 61 -13.01 -0.60 -4.75
C ASP A 61 -12.20 -1.44 -3.75
N LEU A 62 -11.13 -0.86 -3.18
CA LEU A 62 -10.39 -1.45 -2.06
C LEU A 62 -10.77 -0.84 -0.71
N LEU A 63 -10.92 0.47 -0.63
CA LEU A 63 -11.26 1.19 0.60
C LEU A 63 -12.65 1.84 0.49
N PRO A 64 -13.75 1.14 0.80
CA PRO A 64 -15.10 1.68 0.67
C PRO A 64 -15.35 2.98 1.43
N ASN A 65 -14.57 3.24 2.48
CA ASN A 65 -14.72 4.44 3.32
C ASN A 65 -14.24 5.74 2.66
N ILE A 66 -13.54 5.65 1.51
CA ILE A 66 -13.05 6.83 0.76
C ILE A 66 -13.93 7.16 -0.44
N LEU A 67 -15.25 6.90 -0.34
CA LEU A 67 -16.21 7.16 -1.41
C LEU A 67 -16.00 8.54 -2.04
N GLY A 68 -15.90 8.58 -3.38
CA GLY A 68 -15.65 9.80 -4.14
C GLY A 68 -14.20 10.31 -4.11
N SER A 69 -13.28 9.55 -3.52
CA SER A 69 -11.86 9.88 -3.49
C SER A 69 -11.00 8.68 -3.91
N GLU A 70 -9.79 8.97 -4.30
CA GLU A 70 -8.70 8.02 -4.59
C GLU A 70 -7.44 8.51 -3.89
N ILE A 71 -6.66 7.60 -3.32
CA ILE A 71 -5.37 7.90 -2.70
C ILE A 71 -4.27 7.41 -3.62
N SER A 72 -3.41 8.31 -4.07
CA SER A 72 -2.21 7.96 -4.83
C SER A 72 -0.95 8.14 -4.01
N ILE A 73 -0.05 7.16 -4.09
CA ILE A 73 1.24 7.15 -3.40
C ILE A 73 2.34 7.23 -4.45
N PHE A 74 3.27 8.14 -4.20
CA PHE A 74 4.45 8.37 -5.02
C PHE A 74 5.69 8.08 -4.19
N ILE A 75 6.69 7.48 -4.84
CA ILE A 75 8.00 7.17 -4.27
C ILE A 75 9.07 8.03 -4.96
N PRO A 76 10.17 8.38 -4.29
CA PRO A 76 11.27 9.09 -4.92
C PRO A 76 11.80 8.34 -6.16
N LYS A 77 12.17 9.07 -7.21
CA LYS A 77 12.82 8.50 -8.41
C LYS A 77 14.08 7.71 -8.06
N ASP A 78 14.82 8.20 -7.08
CA ASP A 78 16.03 7.56 -6.57
C ASP A 78 15.76 6.73 -5.30
N PHE A 79 14.71 5.91 -5.34
CA PHE A 79 14.26 5.07 -4.22
C PHE A 79 15.39 4.22 -3.62
N ARG A 80 16.29 3.69 -4.45
CA ARG A 80 17.39 2.85 -3.98
C ARG A 80 18.42 3.61 -3.15
N ALA A 81 18.71 4.86 -3.52
CA ALA A 81 19.61 5.71 -2.73
C ALA A 81 18.97 6.09 -1.39
N TYR A 82 17.69 6.42 -1.38
CA TYR A 82 16.95 6.69 -0.15
C TYR A 82 16.90 5.48 0.77
N ASN A 83 16.62 4.29 0.24
CA ASN A 83 16.55 3.06 1.04
C ASN A 83 17.89 2.70 1.71
N ARG A 84 19.02 3.12 1.13
CA ARG A 84 20.34 2.91 1.74
C ARG A 84 20.67 3.88 2.86
N ASN A 85 20.10 5.07 2.82
CA ASN A 85 20.50 6.20 3.67
C ASN A 85 19.43 6.61 4.68
N CYS A 86 18.18 6.19 4.51
CA CYS A 86 17.06 6.56 5.38
C CYS A 86 16.72 5.41 6.30
N ALA A 87 16.97 5.62 7.60
CA ALA A 87 16.44 4.74 8.62
C ALA A 87 14.91 4.88 8.69
N TYR A 88 14.20 3.73 8.72
CA TYR A 88 12.79 3.70 9.07
C TYR A 88 12.53 4.53 10.35
N PRO A 89 11.48 5.38 10.46
CA PRO A 89 10.33 5.51 9.56
C PRO A 89 10.40 6.70 8.57
N HIS A 90 11.55 7.33 8.35
CA HIS A 90 11.70 8.59 7.61
C HIS A 90 11.75 8.39 6.08
N PHE A 91 10.80 7.62 5.55
CA PHE A 91 10.71 7.41 4.11
C PHE A 91 9.94 8.55 3.44
N PRO A 92 10.52 9.32 2.50
CA PRO A 92 9.86 10.46 1.89
C PRO A 92 8.83 10.01 0.84
N LEU A 93 7.73 9.40 1.28
CA LEU A 93 6.59 9.10 0.42
C LEU A 93 5.70 10.33 0.28
N LYS A 94 5.07 10.49 -0.88
CA LYS A 94 3.97 11.44 -1.08
C LYS A 94 2.67 10.67 -1.18
N CYS A 95 1.75 10.92 -0.25
CA CYS A 95 0.39 10.42 -0.26
C CYS A 95 -0.56 11.56 -0.61
N ILE A 96 -1.31 11.43 -1.70
CA ILE A 96 -2.20 12.49 -2.18
C ILE A 96 -3.60 11.91 -2.36
N MET A 97 -4.57 12.52 -1.68
CA MET A 97 -5.98 12.22 -1.88
C MET A 97 -6.53 13.16 -2.95
N HIS A 98 -7.24 12.60 -3.92
CA HIS A 98 -7.77 13.35 -5.06
C HIS A 98 -9.06 12.72 -5.59
N THR A 99 -9.71 13.38 -6.53
CA THR A 99 -10.87 12.84 -7.25
C THR A 99 -10.45 11.64 -8.10
N PRO A 100 -11.18 10.52 -8.07
CA PRO A 100 -10.88 9.36 -8.89
C PRO A 100 -10.83 9.71 -10.38
N SER A 101 -9.87 9.14 -11.08
CA SER A 101 -9.74 9.33 -12.52
C SER A 101 -9.21 8.08 -13.22
N LEU A 102 -9.41 8.01 -14.53
CA LEU A 102 -8.82 6.97 -15.36
C LEU A 102 -7.30 7.07 -15.35
N ARG A 103 -6.63 6.03 -15.87
CA ARG A 103 -5.19 6.06 -16.09
C ARG A 103 -4.81 7.26 -16.97
N GLY A 104 -3.82 8.01 -16.53
CA GLY A 104 -3.28 9.17 -17.22
C GLY A 104 -2.24 8.80 -18.28
N LYS A 105 -1.52 9.81 -18.74
CA LYS A 105 -0.50 9.68 -19.78
C LYS A 105 0.78 10.47 -19.47
N ASN A 106 0.94 10.97 -18.27
CA ASN A 106 2.07 11.79 -17.89
C ASN A 106 3.34 10.96 -17.73
N GLU A 107 4.28 11.10 -18.66
CA GLU A 107 5.56 10.39 -18.68
C GLU A 107 6.51 10.79 -17.54
N ALA A 108 6.40 12.02 -17.04
CA ALA A 108 7.35 12.56 -16.06
C ALA A 108 7.30 11.83 -14.71
N ILE A 109 6.14 11.28 -14.36
CA ILE A 109 5.89 10.55 -13.13
C ILE A 109 5.51 9.08 -13.35
N CYS A 110 5.57 8.60 -14.58
CA CYS A 110 5.28 7.22 -14.93
C CYS A 110 6.29 6.26 -14.30
N ASN A 111 5.81 5.21 -13.67
CA ASN A 111 6.68 4.15 -13.17
C ASN A 111 6.98 3.15 -14.27
N LYS A 112 8.20 3.21 -14.81
CA LYS A 112 8.68 2.32 -15.89
C LYS A 112 9.24 0.99 -15.39
N TYR A 113 9.38 0.84 -14.08
CA TYR A 113 9.96 -0.37 -13.45
C TYR A 113 8.90 -1.37 -13.01
N ILE A 114 7.70 -0.88 -12.70
CA ILE A 114 6.56 -1.70 -12.28
C ILE A 114 5.50 -1.60 -13.37
N MET A 115 5.17 -2.74 -13.98
CA MET A 115 4.09 -2.81 -14.95
C MET A 115 2.75 -2.46 -14.29
N SER A 116 1.90 -1.78 -15.03
CA SER A 116 0.55 -1.45 -14.57
C SER A 116 -0.26 -2.72 -14.36
N LYS A 117 -0.82 -2.88 -13.16
CA LYS A 117 -1.66 -4.00 -12.77
C LYS A 117 -2.79 -3.54 -11.85
N GLN A 118 -3.96 -4.11 -12.03
CA GLN A 118 -5.10 -3.87 -11.15
C GLN A 118 -4.92 -4.55 -9.81
N LEU A 119 -5.42 -3.92 -8.75
CA LEU A 119 -5.53 -4.50 -7.42
C LEU A 119 -6.97 -4.98 -7.21
N VAL A 120 -7.13 -6.22 -6.74
CA VAL A 120 -8.43 -6.86 -6.56
C VAL A 120 -8.62 -7.21 -5.10
N SER A 121 -9.71 -6.70 -4.49
CA SER A 121 -10.04 -6.98 -3.10
C SER A 121 -10.31 -8.48 -2.89
N LYS A 122 -9.76 -9.01 -1.80
CA LYS A 122 -10.10 -10.32 -1.23
C LYS A 122 -10.99 -10.19 0.02
N GLY A 123 -11.42 -8.97 0.32
CA GLY A 123 -12.25 -8.65 1.48
C GLY A 123 -11.44 -8.40 2.75
N ILE A 124 -12.19 -8.14 3.82
CA ILE A 124 -11.63 -7.94 5.16
C ILE A 124 -11.57 -9.29 5.86
N ASN A 125 -10.39 -9.74 6.18
CA ASN A 125 -10.14 -11.04 6.79
C ASN A 125 -9.37 -10.89 8.12
N ASN A 126 -9.34 -11.97 8.89
CA ASN A 126 -8.43 -12.04 10.03
C ASN A 126 -6.99 -11.91 9.52
N ASP A 127 -6.19 -11.18 10.27
CA ASP A 127 -4.79 -10.88 9.95
C ASP A 127 -3.81 -11.62 10.85
N ILE A 128 -4.33 -12.45 11.74
CA ILE A 128 -3.56 -13.24 12.69
C ILE A 128 -4.06 -14.68 12.59
N GLU A 129 -3.14 -15.61 12.53
CA GLU A 129 -3.38 -17.04 12.58
C GLU A 129 -2.73 -17.66 13.82
N GLU A 130 -3.32 -18.75 14.31
CA GLU A 130 -2.76 -19.56 15.37
C GLU A 130 -1.83 -20.60 14.76
N VAL A 131 -0.57 -20.61 15.18
CA VAL A 131 0.43 -21.61 14.77
C VAL A 131 0.98 -22.33 15.98
N GLU A 132 1.28 -23.61 15.83
CA GLU A 132 1.98 -24.38 16.87
C GLU A 132 3.43 -23.93 16.96
N ASP A 133 3.93 -23.69 18.17
CA ASP A 133 5.34 -23.41 18.38
C ASP A 133 6.16 -24.66 18.03
N VAL A 134 7.16 -24.51 17.16
CA VAL A 134 8.03 -25.61 16.70
C VAL A 134 8.85 -26.21 17.85
N ASP A 135 9.25 -25.36 18.80
CA ASP A 135 10.07 -25.77 19.95
C ASP A 135 9.24 -26.22 21.16
N ASN A 136 7.98 -25.80 21.22
CA ASN A 136 7.07 -26.15 22.32
C ASN A 136 5.64 -26.39 21.77
N PRO A 137 5.34 -27.59 21.27
CA PRO A 137 4.06 -27.91 20.60
C PRO A 137 2.79 -27.73 21.45
N ASP A 138 2.91 -27.55 22.75
CA ASP A 138 1.80 -27.27 23.67
C ASP A 138 1.48 -25.75 23.73
N GLU A 139 2.29 -24.90 23.10
CA GLU A 139 2.07 -23.45 22.99
C GLU A 139 1.53 -23.06 21.62
N ILE A 140 0.50 -22.21 21.65
CA ILE A 140 -0.05 -21.60 20.42
C ILE A 140 0.49 -20.18 20.33
N LEU A 141 1.18 -19.91 19.24
CA LEU A 141 1.67 -18.57 18.89
C LEU A 141 0.67 -17.88 17.97
N LEU A 142 0.59 -16.56 18.08
CA LEU A 142 -0.21 -15.72 17.19
C LEU A 142 0.74 -15.06 16.19
N GLU A 143 0.62 -15.44 14.93
CA GLU A 143 1.44 -14.87 13.85
C GLU A 143 0.63 -14.00 12.89
N PRO A 144 1.22 -12.90 12.38
CA PRO A 144 0.57 -12.09 11.36
C PRO A 144 0.51 -12.84 10.03
N ILE A 145 -0.63 -12.78 9.36
CA ILE A 145 -0.78 -13.33 8.00
C ILE A 145 0.05 -12.48 7.01
N TYR A 146 0.89 -13.13 6.24
CA TYR A 146 1.69 -12.50 5.19
C TYR A 146 0.88 -12.28 3.92
N GLY A 147 1.17 -11.20 3.21
CA GLY A 147 0.54 -10.90 1.93
C GLY A 147 0.33 -9.40 1.68
N ASN A 148 -0.35 -9.11 0.57
CA ASN A 148 -0.72 -7.74 0.25
C ASN A 148 -1.95 -7.34 1.06
N LYS A 149 -1.79 -6.35 1.94
CA LYS A 149 -2.84 -5.93 2.86
C LYS A 149 -2.77 -4.44 3.20
N ILE A 150 -3.93 -3.91 3.60
CA ILE A 150 -4.07 -2.55 4.14
C ILE A 150 -4.62 -2.70 5.57
N GLY A 151 -3.92 -2.09 6.52
CA GLY A 151 -4.21 -2.26 7.95
C GLY A 151 -3.69 -3.57 8.51
N GLY A 152 -4.23 -3.97 9.66
CA GLY A 152 -3.81 -5.18 10.36
C GLY A 152 -2.46 -5.06 11.07
N THR A 153 -1.90 -6.20 11.42
CA THR A 153 -0.61 -6.31 12.11
C THR A 153 0.53 -6.36 11.07
N PRO A 154 1.53 -5.47 11.15
CA PRO A 154 2.68 -5.54 10.27
C PRO A 154 3.43 -6.86 10.46
N ALA A 155 3.67 -7.58 9.38
CA ALA A 155 4.63 -8.66 9.37
C ALA A 155 6.04 -8.05 9.31
N LEU A 156 6.74 -8.03 10.42
CA LEU A 156 8.12 -7.56 10.48
C LEU A 156 9.02 -8.72 10.08
N LEU A 157 9.57 -8.65 8.88
CA LEU A 157 10.70 -9.48 8.50
C LEU A 157 11.92 -8.90 9.22
N GLN A 158 12.25 -9.43 10.37
CA GLN A 158 13.54 -9.23 11.00
C GLN A 158 14.39 -10.45 10.67
N ASP A 159 15.34 -10.27 9.75
CA ASP A 159 16.48 -11.15 9.68
C ASP A 159 17.38 -10.77 10.88
N GLU A 160 17.55 -11.69 11.81
CA GLU A 160 18.54 -11.62 12.89
C GLU A 160 19.96 -11.84 12.33
#